data_5d0a3e416b8d31343881b9b6ed99460f
#
_entry.id   5d0a3e416b8d31343881b9b6ed99460f
#
_cell.length_a   1.000
_cell.length_b   1.000
_cell.length_c   1.000
_cell.angle_alpha   90.00
_cell.angle_beta   90.00
_cell.angle_gamma   90.00
#
_symmetry.space_group_name_H-M   'P 1'
#
loop_
_entity.id
_entity.type
_entity.pdbx_description
1 polymer ?
#
loop_
_entity_poly.entity_id
_entity_poly.type
_entity_poly.pdbx_seq_one_letter_code
_entity_poly.pdbx_strand_id
1 'polypeptide(L)'
;MKTIFASSLAAAAVLAATPALSHNTFTTMYAPAGYMQDFEMRVTHGCKGSPVKEVKIKIPEGVMRVSVGVTREWQVETKMRKLPKPVPGEGGNMITETVDEIIWKNPKSTIPALGSFEGFKFRAALPDKPGEIVFFRTVNVCVAGDDKYIDLPKEPLNAKTPDLPTKLFKFMAATPGPAPFLLLEKPSRPQY
;
A
#
# COMPACT_ATOMS: atom_id res chain seq x y z
N MET A 1 -7.20 70.37 -18.69
CA MET A 1 -7.30 69.34 -17.69
C MET A 1 -7.41 67.97 -18.41
N LYS A 2 -6.34 67.19 -18.43
CA LYS A 2 -6.31 65.86 -19.07
C LYS A 2 -6.34 64.82 -17.96
N THR A 3 -7.41 64.07 -17.84
CA THR A 3 -7.59 62.94 -16.92
C THR A 3 -7.03 61.68 -17.55
N ILE A 4 -5.99 61.13 -16.93
CA ILE A 4 -5.37 59.86 -17.31
C ILE A 4 -6.10 58.76 -16.55
N PHE A 5 -6.83 57.88 -17.23
CA PHE A 5 -7.40 56.66 -16.67
C PHE A 5 -6.29 55.59 -16.65
N ALA A 6 -5.85 55.23 -15.45
CA ALA A 6 -4.96 54.11 -15.22
C ALA A 6 -5.80 52.86 -15.13
N SER A 7 -5.75 51.99 -16.15
CA SER A 7 -6.36 50.66 -16.15
C SER A 7 -5.44 49.69 -15.41
N SER A 8 -5.82 49.31 -14.20
CA SER A 8 -5.14 48.28 -13.41
C SER A 8 -5.52 46.90 -13.96
N LEU A 9 -4.58 46.25 -14.64
CA LEU A 9 -4.69 44.84 -15.07
C LEU A 9 -4.40 43.92 -13.88
N ALA A 10 -5.46 43.43 -13.24
CA ALA A 10 -5.31 42.41 -12.19
C ALA A 10 -5.03 41.04 -12.84
N ALA A 11 -3.78 40.62 -12.84
CA ALA A 11 -3.39 39.29 -13.24
C ALA A 11 -3.85 38.27 -12.18
N ALA A 12 -4.92 37.55 -12.47
CA ALA A 12 -5.35 36.38 -11.66
C ALA A 12 -4.36 35.25 -11.87
N ALA A 13 -3.47 35.05 -10.90
CA ALA A 13 -2.63 33.87 -10.85
C ALA A 13 -3.52 32.66 -10.51
N VAL A 14 -3.86 31.85 -11.50
CA VAL A 14 -4.49 30.55 -11.32
C VAL A 14 -3.42 29.64 -10.70
N LEU A 15 -3.45 29.48 -9.38
CA LEU A 15 -2.72 28.44 -8.69
C LEU A 15 -3.29 27.10 -9.17
N ALA A 16 -2.61 26.46 -10.12
CA ALA A 16 -2.86 25.09 -10.49
C ALA A 16 -2.51 24.23 -9.26
N ALA A 17 -3.52 23.93 -8.43
CA ALA A 17 -3.39 22.93 -7.37
C ALA A 17 -3.10 21.58 -8.06
N THR A 18 -1.85 21.16 -8.04
CA THR A 18 -1.50 19.78 -8.40
C THR A 18 -2.26 18.87 -7.45
N PRO A 19 -3.04 17.89 -7.96
CA PRO A 19 -3.69 16.93 -7.08
C PRO A 19 -2.58 16.27 -6.26
N ALA A 20 -2.67 16.38 -4.94
CA ALA A 20 -1.83 15.62 -4.03
C ALA A 20 -2.23 14.14 -4.25
N LEU A 21 -1.42 13.40 -4.99
CA LEU A 21 -1.58 11.98 -5.16
C LEU A 21 -1.25 11.33 -3.81
N SER A 22 -2.27 11.15 -3.01
CA SER A 22 -2.17 10.36 -1.79
C SER A 22 -2.37 8.90 -2.17
N HIS A 23 -1.44 8.05 -1.78
CA HIS A 23 -1.44 6.63 -2.11
C HIS A 23 -1.62 5.79 -0.83
N ASN A 24 -2.10 4.56 -0.99
CA ASN A 24 -2.00 3.59 0.08
C ASN A 24 -0.53 3.38 0.43
N THR A 25 -0.18 3.42 1.72
CA THR A 25 1.20 3.27 2.18
C THR A 25 1.27 2.42 3.43
N PHE A 26 2.39 1.74 3.65
CA PHE A 26 2.69 1.18 4.96
C PHE A 26 3.17 2.27 5.92
N THR A 27 2.96 2.06 7.23
CA THR A 27 3.49 2.94 8.28
C THR A 27 5.02 2.93 8.33
N THR A 28 5.64 1.87 7.82
CA THR A 28 7.08 1.77 7.58
C THR A 28 7.32 1.25 6.17
N MET A 29 8.37 1.75 5.51
CA MET A 29 8.80 1.26 4.20
C MET A 29 9.92 0.22 4.30
N TYR A 30 10.38 -0.09 5.49
CA TYR A 30 11.50 -1.00 5.77
C TYR A 30 11.04 -2.12 6.69
N ALA A 31 11.51 -3.35 6.43
CA ALA A 31 11.21 -4.48 7.28
C ALA A 31 12.35 -5.51 7.23
N PRO A 32 12.67 -6.21 8.34
CA PRO A 32 13.70 -7.23 8.35
C PRO A 32 13.27 -8.44 7.50
N ALA A 33 14.17 -8.90 6.60
CA ALA A 33 13.97 -10.07 5.78
C ALA A 33 13.86 -11.35 6.65
N GLY A 34 13.02 -12.30 6.24
CA GLY A 34 12.85 -13.57 6.91
C GLY A 34 12.07 -13.54 8.23
N TYR A 35 11.61 -12.40 8.69
CA TYR A 35 10.95 -12.26 9.98
C TYR A 35 9.43 -12.16 9.89
N MET A 36 8.77 -12.61 10.96
CA MET A 36 7.37 -12.33 11.24
C MET A 36 7.24 -10.88 11.74
N GLN A 37 6.42 -10.07 11.08
CA GLN A 37 6.20 -8.66 11.41
C GLN A 37 4.72 -8.30 11.43
N ASP A 38 4.39 -7.28 12.22
CA ASP A 38 3.10 -6.60 12.18
C ASP A 38 3.18 -5.42 11.20
N PHE A 39 2.21 -5.34 10.30
CA PHE A 39 2.10 -4.29 9.30
C PHE A 39 0.80 -3.53 9.46
N GLU A 40 0.85 -2.24 9.15
CA GLU A 40 -0.33 -1.40 9.03
C GLU A 40 -0.30 -0.70 7.68
N MET A 41 -1.28 -1.02 6.84
CA MET A 41 -1.55 -0.32 5.59
C MET A 41 -2.49 0.84 5.86
N ARG A 42 -2.10 2.06 5.49
CA ARG A 42 -2.93 3.26 5.59
C ARG A 42 -3.63 3.56 4.29
N VAL A 43 -4.93 3.75 4.38
CA VAL A 43 -5.80 4.26 3.31
C VAL A 43 -6.21 5.67 3.71
N THR A 44 -5.81 6.65 2.94
CA THR A 44 -5.85 8.08 3.32
C THR A 44 -6.91 8.90 2.59
N HIS A 45 -7.57 8.33 1.59
CA HIS A 45 -8.65 8.99 0.87
C HIS A 45 -9.53 8.00 0.10
N GLY A 46 -10.67 8.47 -0.34
CA GLY A 46 -11.56 7.72 -1.23
C GLY A 46 -11.29 7.99 -2.73
N CYS A 47 -12.04 7.30 -3.56
CA CYS A 47 -11.90 7.34 -5.00
C CYS A 47 -12.58 8.59 -5.58
N LYS A 48 -11.82 9.56 -6.08
CA LYS A 48 -12.37 10.77 -6.75
C LYS A 48 -13.54 11.43 -6.00
N GLY A 49 -13.42 11.53 -4.67
CA GLY A 49 -14.46 12.12 -3.83
C GLY A 49 -15.53 11.12 -3.33
N SER A 50 -15.44 9.83 -3.68
CA SER A 50 -16.34 8.79 -3.17
C SER A 50 -15.71 8.06 -1.98
N PRO A 51 -16.45 7.83 -0.87
CA PRO A 51 -15.93 7.14 0.31
C PRO A 51 -15.57 5.66 0.05
N VAL A 52 -14.53 5.15 0.71
CA VAL A 52 -14.10 3.74 0.62
C VAL A 52 -14.99 2.85 1.47
N LYS A 53 -15.48 1.76 0.90
CA LYS A 53 -16.30 0.74 1.58
C LYS A 53 -15.63 -0.64 1.67
N GLU A 54 -14.59 -0.88 0.86
CA GLU A 54 -13.87 -2.13 0.88
C GLU A 54 -12.40 -1.88 0.51
N VAL A 55 -11.48 -2.57 1.18
CA VAL A 55 -10.04 -2.52 0.90
C VAL A 55 -9.53 -3.93 0.67
N LYS A 56 -8.78 -4.13 -0.39
CA LYS A 56 -8.17 -5.42 -0.75
C LYS A 56 -6.66 -5.29 -0.80
N ILE A 57 -5.97 -6.26 -0.21
CA ILE A 57 -4.52 -6.38 -0.28
C ILE A 57 -4.17 -7.76 -0.83
N LYS A 58 -3.52 -7.79 -1.99
CA LYS A 58 -2.94 -9.01 -2.54
C LYS A 58 -1.64 -9.33 -1.82
N ILE A 59 -1.53 -10.54 -1.30
CA ILE A 59 -0.33 -11.01 -0.60
C ILE A 59 0.68 -11.49 -1.64
N PRO A 60 1.88 -10.89 -1.70
CA PRO A 60 2.91 -11.26 -2.66
C PRO A 60 3.43 -12.69 -2.47
N GLU A 61 4.04 -13.25 -3.51
CA GLU A 61 4.73 -14.53 -3.38
C GLU A 61 5.89 -14.44 -2.39
N GLY A 62 6.10 -15.54 -1.64
CA GLY A 62 7.12 -15.59 -0.59
C GLY A 62 6.70 -14.98 0.75
N VAL A 63 5.62 -14.18 0.79
CA VAL A 63 5.01 -13.72 2.05
C VAL A 63 4.09 -14.83 2.56
N MET A 64 4.32 -15.26 3.81
CA MET A 64 3.72 -16.45 4.40
C MET A 64 3.14 -16.18 5.79
N ARG A 65 2.41 -17.14 6.34
CA ARG A 65 1.88 -17.10 7.73
C ARG A 65 1.10 -15.82 8.03
N VAL A 66 0.23 -15.44 7.11
CA VAL A 66 -0.57 -14.22 7.22
C VAL A 66 -1.66 -14.38 8.27
N SER A 67 -1.73 -13.46 9.22
CA SER A 67 -2.81 -13.34 10.20
C SER A 67 -3.34 -11.91 10.16
N VAL A 68 -4.66 -11.74 10.14
CA VAL A 68 -5.28 -10.42 10.05
C VAL A 68 -5.59 -9.88 11.45
N GLY A 69 -5.26 -8.63 11.69
CA GLY A 69 -5.59 -7.96 12.94
C GLY A 69 -7.11 -7.84 13.12
N VAL A 70 -7.58 -8.09 14.34
CA VAL A 70 -9.01 -7.95 14.68
C VAL A 70 -9.40 -6.49 14.60
N THR A 71 -10.49 -6.20 13.89
CA THR A 71 -11.11 -4.88 13.82
C THR A 71 -12.60 -5.02 14.15
N ARG A 72 -13.17 -4.07 14.87
CA ARG A 72 -14.57 -4.11 15.28
C ARG A 72 -15.51 -3.59 14.21
N GLU A 73 -15.02 -2.76 13.31
CA GLU A 73 -15.84 -2.04 12.33
C GLU A 73 -15.81 -2.68 10.95
N TRP A 74 -14.74 -3.42 10.64
CA TRP A 74 -14.54 -4.05 9.35
C TRP A 74 -14.69 -5.57 9.42
N GLN A 75 -15.50 -6.11 8.53
CA GLN A 75 -15.56 -7.54 8.31
C GLN A 75 -14.34 -7.96 7.50
N VAL A 76 -13.69 -9.05 7.89
CA VAL A 76 -12.48 -9.56 7.25
C VAL A 76 -12.79 -10.87 6.54
N GLU A 77 -12.41 -10.93 5.27
CA GLU A 77 -12.39 -12.15 4.46
C GLU A 77 -10.97 -12.40 3.97
N THR A 78 -10.59 -13.66 3.83
CA THR A 78 -9.32 -14.06 3.21
C THR A 78 -9.58 -15.03 2.06
N LYS A 79 -8.88 -14.84 0.95
CA LYS A 79 -8.80 -15.85 -0.11
C LYS A 79 -7.50 -16.61 0.04
N MET A 80 -7.54 -17.91 -0.20
CA MET A 80 -6.38 -18.78 -0.14
C MET A 80 -5.85 -19.09 -1.54
N ARG A 81 -4.52 -19.34 -1.63
CA ARG A 81 -3.88 -19.94 -2.81
C ARG A 81 -3.09 -21.17 -2.43
N LYS A 82 -3.03 -22.16 -3.31
CA LYS A 82 -2.16 -23.30 -3.17
C LYS A 82 -0.71 -22.88 -3.38
N LEU A 83 0.19 -23.46 -2.59
CA LEU A 83 1.62 -23.30 -2.79
C LEU A 83 2.10 -24.23 -3.92
N PRO A 84 3.05 -23.78 -4.76
CA PRO A 84 3.64 -24.63 -5.79
C PRO A 84 4.31 -25.89 -5.22
N LYS A 85 4.87 -25.75 -4.01
CA LYS A 85 5.46 -26.84 -3.22
C LYS A 85 5.09 -26.64 -1.75
N PRO A 86 4.73 -27.71 -1.03
CA PRO A 86 4.55 -27.64 0.41
C PRO A 86 5.80 -27.12 1.11
N VAL A 87 5.63 -26.30 2.14
CA VAL A 87 6.73 -25.79 2.97
C VAL A 87 6.57 -26.27 4.42
N PRO A 88 7.67 -26.44 5.18
CA PRO A 88 7.60 -26.82 6.58
C PRO A 88 6.82 -25.79 7.41
N GLY A 89 5.88 -26.27 8.20
CA GLY A 89 5.14 -25.52 9.20
C GLY A 89 5.59 -25.85 10.61
N GLU A 90 4.86 -25.36 11.59
CA GLU A 90 5.11 -25.68 13.00
C GLU A 90 4.66 -27.10 13.32
N GLY A 91 5.34 -27.74 14.28
CA GLY A 91 4.99 -29.10 14.73
C GLY A 91 5.16 -30.22 13.69
N GLY A 92 5.99 -30.01 12.66
CA GLY A 92 6.24 -30.99 11.60
C GLY A 92 5.17 -31.10 10.52
N ASN A 93 4.14 -30.26 10.57
CA ASN A 93 3.12 -30.20 9.55
C ASN A 93 3.65 -29.52 8.29
N MET A 94 3.08 -29.88 7.12
CA MET A 94 3.38 -29.22 5.84
C MET A 94 2.29 -28.22 5.50
N ILE A 95 2.68 -26.99 5.20
CA ILE A 95 1.80 -25.94 4.72
C ILE A 95 1.68 -26.08 3.20
N THR A 96 0.47 -26.29 2.72
CA THR A 96 0.15 -26.46 1.28
C THR A 96 -0.57 -25.23 0.68
N GLU A 97 -1.09 -24.36 1.54
CA GLU A 97 -1.85 -23.18 1.14
C GLU A 97 -1.40 -21.97 1.97
N THR A 98 -1.59 -20.78 1.41
CA THR A 98 -1.36 -19.51 2.12
C THR A 98 -2.43 -18.50 1.73
N VAL A 99 -2.56 -17.43 2.51
CA VAL A 99 -3.44 -16.32 2.15
C VAL A 99 -2.94 -15.69 0.86
N ASP A 100 -3.85 -15.50 -0.07
CA ASP A 100 -3.65 -14.87 -1.36
C ASP A 100 -4.06 -13.41 -1.35
N GLU A 101 -5.19 -13.13 -0.70
CA GLU A 101 -5.76 -11.78 -0.60
C GLU A 101 -6.47 -11.60 0.74
N ILE A 102 -6.30 -10.44 1.35
CA ILE A 102 -7.08 -9.99 2.50
C ILE A 102 -8.07 -8.95 2.00
N ILE A 103 -9.32 -9.05 2.45
CA ILE A 103 -10.41 -8.15 2.08
C ILE A 103 -11.07 -7.65 3.36
N TRP A 104 -11.03 -6.34 3.56
CA TRP A 104 -11.79 -5.68 4.61
C TRP A 104 -13.01 -5.01 4.00
N LYS A 105 -14.20 -5.28 4.55
CA LYS A 105 -15.48 -4.70 4.11
C LYS A 105 -16.16 -4.01 5.27
N ASN A 106 -16.68 -2.83 5.04
CA ASN A 106 -17.50 -2.14 6.01
C ASN A 106 -18.87 -1.83 5.42
N PRO A 107 -19.89 -2.66 5.72
CA PRO A 107 -21.23 -2.46 5.20
C PRO A 107 -22.00 -1.31 5.87
N LYS A 108 -21.54 -0.84 7.04
CA LYS A 108 -22.24 0.15 7.87
C LYS A 108 -21.61 1.54 7.84
N SER A 109 -20.35 1.62 7.50
CA SER A 109 -19.58 2.86 7.49
C SER A 109 -18.55 2.84 6.35
N THR A 110 -17.99 3.99 6.05
CA THR A 110 -17.00 4.15 4.98
C THR A 110 -15.87 5.04 5.48
N ILE A 111 -14.70 4.91 4.86
CA ILE A 111 -13.65 5.93 5.05
C ILE A 111 -14.07 7.15 4.24
N PRO A 112 -14.19 8.34 4.86
CA PRO A 112 -14.50 9.57 4.13
C PRO A 112 -13.53 9.81 2.97
N ALA A 113 -14.01 10.48 1.94
CA ALA A 113 -13.20 10.74 0.76
C ALA A 113 -11.98 11.64 1.03
N LEU A 114 -12.06 12.51 2.04
CA LEU A 114 -11.00 13.43 2.44
C LEU A 114 -10.99 13.61 3.96
N GLY A 115 -9.82 14.00 4.50
CA GLY A 115 -9.68 14.43 5.88
C GLY A 115 -9.62 13.33 6.94
N SER A 116 -9.59 12.07 6.53
CA SER A 116 -9.48 10.93 7.43
C SER A 116 -8.59 9.85 6.83
N PHE A 117 -8.06 8.99 7.68
CA PHE A 117 -7.38 7.77 7.25
C PHE A 117 -7.81 6.60 8.11
N GLU A 118 -7.65 5.38 7.57
CA GLU A 118 -7.88 4.13 8.29
C GLU A 118 -6.64 3.24 8.15
N GLY A 119 -6.32 2.50 9.23
CA GLY A 119 -5.19 1.59 9.30
C GLY A 119 -5.63 0.12 9.28
N PHE A 120 -5.19 -0.63 8.28
CA PHE A 120 -5.50 -2.05 8.11
C PHE A 120 -4.31 -2.91 8.54
N LYS A 121 -4.48 -3.64 9.65
CA LYS A 121 -3.40 -4.37 10.32
C LYS A 121 -3.41 -5.84 9.95
N PHE A 122 -2.22 -6.35 9.67
CA PHE A 122 -1.99 -7.78 9.51
C PHE A 122 -0.56 -8.14 9.93
N ARG A 123 -0.34 -9.41 10.26
CA ARG A 123 0.96 -10.00 10.55
C ARG A 123 1.33 -10.94 9.43
N ALA A 124 2.59 -10.98 9.04
CA ALA A 124 3.08 -11.89 8.03
C ALA A 124 4.58 -12.19 8.19
N ALA A 125 5.02 -13.35 7.74
CA ALA A 125 6.42 -13.67 7.56
C ALA A 125 6.88 -13.18 6.18
N LEU A 126 7.93 -12.36 6.14
CA LEU A 126 8.52 -11.87 4.91
C LEU A 126 9.52 -12.88 4.32
N PRO A 127 9.78 -12.87 3.00
CA PRO A 127 10.83 -13.69 2.42
C PRO A 127 12.21 -13.34 2.98
N ASP A 128 13.06 -14.35 3.15
CA ASP A 128 14.46 -14.16 3.58
C ASP A 128 15.33 -13.75 2.39
N LYS A 129 15.13 -12.52 1.92
CA LYS A 129 15.81 -11.94 0.75
C LYS A 129 16.18 -10.48 1.01
N PRO A 130 17.21 -10.24 1.84
CA PRO A 130 17.64 -8.88 2.14
C PRO A 130 18.00 -8.09 0.88
N GLY A 131 17.51 -6.86 0.80
CA GLY A 131 17.70 -5.97 -0.33
C GLY A 131 16.62 -6.06 -1.42
N GLU A 132 15.73 -7.05 -1.40
CA GLU A 132 14.58 -7.07 -2.30
C GLU A 132 13.50 -6.09 -1.85
N ILE A 133 12.68 -5.65 -2.81
CA ILE A 133 11.49 -4.84 -2.56
C ILE A 133 10.27 -5.72 -2.81
N VAL A 134 9.40 -5.80 -1.83
CA VAL A 134 8.13 -6.54 -1.90
C VAL A 134 6.99 -5.56 -2.10
N PHE A 135 6.29 -5.67 -3.23
CA PHE A 135 5.16 -4.83 -3.58
C PHE A 135 3.83 -5.50 -3.24
N PHE A 136 2.95 -4.79 -2.56
CA PHE A 136 1.62 -5.24 -2.17
C PHE A 136 0.58 -4.52 -3.03
N ARG A 137 0.02 -5.21 -4.03
CA ARG A 137 -1.04 -4.62 -4.84
C ARG A 137 -2.29 -4.44 -3.99
N THR A 138 -2.86 -3.23 -4.00
CA THR A 138 -4.05 -2.90 -3.23
C THR A 138 -5.14 -2.30 -4.11
N VAL A 139 -6.39 -2.49 -3.70
CA VAL A 139 -7.55 -1.89 -4.35
C VAL A 139 -8.47 -1.31 -3.28
N ASN A 140 -8.79 -0.04 -3.41
CA ASN A 140 -9.84 0.61 -2.62
C ASN A 140 -11.12 0.58 -3.45
N VAL A 141 -12.15 -0.11 -2.97
CA VAL A 141 -13.48 -0.12 -3.58
C VAL A 141 -14.31 0.95 -2.86
N CYS A 142 -14.77 1.93 -3.61
CA CYS A 142 -15.56 3.03 -3.08
C CYS A 142 -17.07 2.79 -3.29
N VAL A 143 -17.89 3.67 -2.73
CA VAL A 143 -19.33 3.68 -2.99
C VAL A 143 -19.60 3.85 -4.49
N ALA A 144 -18.81 4.72 -5.14
CA ALA A 144 -18.78 4.87 -6.59
C ALA A 144 -17.33 4.74 -7.10
N GLY A 145 -17.08 3.74 -7.95
CA GLY A 145 -15.78 3.48 -8.54
C GLY A 145 -14.78 2.73 -7.66
N ASP A 146 -13.56 2.64 -8.12
CA ASP A 146 -12.43 2.06 -7.40
C ASP A 146 -11.14 2.82 -7.70
N ASP A 147 -10.16 2.73 -6.79
CA ASP A 147 -8.77 3.13 -7.02
C ASP A 147 -7.86 1.92 -6.88
N LYS A 148 -7.01 1.72 -7.89
CA LYS A 148 -6.11 0.57 -7.98
C LYS A 148 -4.68 1.00 -7.81
N TYR A 149 -4.03 0.52 -6.76
CA TYR A 149 -2.61 0.71 -6.48
C TYR A 149 -1.90 -0.61 -6.77
N ILE A 150 -1.76 -0.93 -8.06
CA ILE A 150 -1.28 -2.22 -8.55
C ILE A 150 -0.08 -2.12 -9.48
N ASP A 151 0.30 -0.91 -9.87
CA ASP A 151 1.39 -0.68 -10.79
C ASP A 151 2.73 -1.01 -10.11
N LEU A 152 3.64 -1.59 -10.89
CA LEU A 152 4.99 -1.92 -10.47
C LEU A 152 6.00 -1.09 -11.28
N PRO A 153 7.21 -0.85 -10.76
CA PRO A 153 8.27 -0.26 -11.56
C PRO A 153 8.53 -1.08 -12.83
N LYS A 154 8.78 -0.40 -13.95
CA LYS A 154 9.09 -1.05 -15.24
C LYS A 154 10.34 -1.93 -15.16
N GLU A 155 11.33 -1.48 -14.40
CA GLU A 155 12.55 -2.21 -14.10
C GLU A 155 12.53 -2.69 -12.65
N PRO A 156 13.00 -3.90 -12.35
CA PRO A 156 13.13 -4.37 -10.98
C PRO A 156 14.03 -3.45 -10.16
N LEU A 157 13.51 -2.98 -9.02
CA LEU A 157 14.27 -2.17 -8.07
C LEU A 157 14.65 -3.02 -6.86
N ASN A 158 15.84 -2.78 -6.30
CA ASN A 158 16.34 -3.42 -5.08
C ASN A 158 17.39 -2.55 -4.40
N ALA A 159 17.90 -2.96 -3.24
CA ALA A 159 18.88 -2.19 -2.47
C ALA A 159 20.20 -1.89 -3.22
N LYS A 160 20.54 -2.63 -4.29
CA LYS A 160 21.72 -2.40 -5.12
C LYS A 160 21.46 -1.44 -6.29
N THR A 161 20.22 -1.03 -6.49
CA THR A 161 19.84 -0.09 -7.56
C THR A 161 20.48 1.27 -7.28
N PRO A 162 21.28 1.82 -8.20
CA PRO A 162 21.86 3.15 -8.05
C PRO A 162 20.75 4.19 -7.85
N ASP A 163 20.95 5.09 -6.87
CA ASP A 163 20.01 6.16 -6.54
C ASP A 163 18.56 5.65 -6.29
N LEU A 164 18.45 4.52 -5.58
CA LEU A 164 17.18 3.89 -5.26
C LEU A 164 16.14 4.85 -4.65
N PRO A 165 16.49 5.74 -3.69
CA PRO A 165 15.50 6.66 -3.10
C PRO A 165 14.86 7.57 -4.15
N THR A 166 15.64 8.16 -5.04
CA THR A 166 15.12 9.02 -6.11
C THR A 166 14.27 8.23 -7.11
N LYS A 167 14.67 7.01 -7.44
CA LYS A 167 13.90 6.14 -8.36
C LYS A 167 12.56 5.73 -7.74
N LEU A 168 12.53 5.37 -6.45
CA LEU A 168 11.30 5.07 -5.74
C LEU A 168 10.41 6.30 -5.63
N PHE A 169 10.98 7.45 -5.29
CA PHE A 169 10.21 8.70 -5.25
C PHE A 169 9.58 9.03 -6.62
N LYS A 170 10.36 8.94 -7.71
CA LYS A 170 9.83 9.15 -9.06
C LYS A 170 8.74 8.15 -9.42
N PHE A 171 8.92 6.87 -9.08
CA PHE A 171 7.89 5.85 -9.27
C PHE A 171 6.60 6.22 -8.54
N MET A 172 6.69 6.54 -7.25
CA MET A 172 5.53 6.91 -6.45
C MET A 172 4.84 8.19 -6.94
N ALA A 173 5.62 9.19 -7.36
CA ALA A 173 5.09 10.49 -7.78
C ALA A 173 4.52 10.51 -9.20
N ALA A 174 5.08 9.71 -10.11
CA ALA A 174 4.73 9.74 -11.53
C ALA A 174 3.74 8.64 -11.96
N THR A 175 3.49 7.65 -11.09
CA THR A 175 2.61 6.51 -11.38
C THR A 175 1.23 6.76 -10.81
N PRO A 176 0.15 6.62 -11.58
CA PRO A 176 -1.21 6.88 -11.10
C PRO A 176 -1.65 5.96 -9.96
N GLY A 177 -1.22 4.69 -9.99
CA GLY A 177 -1.60 3.68 -9.00
C GLY A 177 -0.40 2.83 -8.54
N PRO A 178 0.67 3.44 -7.95
CA PRO A 178 1.84 2.69 -7.54
C PRO A 178 1.50 1.75 -6.37
N ALA A 179 1.92 0.49 -6.49
CA ALA A 179 1.71 -0.47 -5.42
C ALA A 179 2.54 -0.09 -4.17
N PRO A 180 1.96 -0.11 -2.96
CA PRO A 180 2.71 0.02 -1.72
C PRO A 180 3.79 -1.04 -1.62
N PHE A 181 4.91 -0.72 -0.96
CA PHE A 181 6.06 -1.62 -0.91
C PHE A 181 6.76 -1.62 0.45
N LEU A 182 7.56 -2.68 0.65
CA LEU A 182 8.51 -2.81 1.75
C LEU A 182 9.89 -3.15 1.16
N LEU A 183 10.92 -2.41 1.54
CA LEU A 183 12.31 -2.76 1.30
C LEU A 183 12.78 -3.70 2.42
N LEU A 184 13.23 -4.89 2.04
CA LEU A 184 13.71 -5.90 2.97
C LEU A 184 15.14 -5.60 3.40
N GLU A 185 15.34 -5.38 4.69
CA GLU A 185 16.66 -5.12 5.26
C GLU A 185 17.28 -6.39 5.84
N LYS A 186 18.59 -6.41 5.92
CA LYS A 186 19.28 -7.45 6.68
C LYS A 186 18.85 -7.35 8.15
N PRO A 187 18.39 -8.42 8.77
CA PRO A 187 18.00 -8.38 10.18
C PRO A 187 19.18 -8.02 11.08
N SER A 188 18.93 -7.12 12.02
CA SER A 188 19.95 -6.68 13.01
C SER A 188 20.15 -7.70 14.15
N ARG A 189 19.24 -8.66 14.31
CA ARG A 189 19.28 -9.69 15.35
C ARG A 189 18.94 -11.06 14.75
N PRO A 190 19.51 -12.17 15.31
CA PRO A 190 19.10 -13.53 14.93
C PRO A 190 17.62 -13.76 15.26
N GLN A 191 16.97 -14.65 14.52
CA GLN A 191 15.66 -15.19 14.91
C GLN A 191 15.85 -16.12 16.13
N TYR A 192 14.98 -15.97 17.12
CA TYR A 192 14.84 -16.95 18.20
C TYR A 192 13.75 -17.95 17.85
#